data_dfd8e84a79cdc594bdcff4770783ab72
#
_entry.id   dfd8e84a79cdc594bdcff4770783ab72
#
_cell.length_a   1.000
_cell.length_b   1.000
_cell.length_c   1.000
_cell.angle_alpha   90.00
_cell.angle_beta   90.00
_cell.angle_gamma   90.00
#
_symmetry.space_group_name_H-M   'P 1'
#
loop_
_entity.id
_entity.type
_entity.pdbx_description
1 polymer ?
#
loop_
_entity_poly.entity_id
_entity_poly.type
_entity_poly.pdbx_seq_one_letter_code
_entity_poly.pdbx_strand_id
1 'polypeptide(L)'
;MTRIAILDRADMNAEQARVYDAAKQTTGIVGGPYHAYIRLPKVFEACQHLRATLAAGPLSRREQQIVNLAFARHWNARYPWYAQARNSLAVGIEQPVIDAINARKTPNLADARERTCFAVAKEILADKGLSDDSYAAAEKVMGLEGLVALVAAVGSFSMTCLTAATFQIDPPPNNPTPLAQ
;
A
#
# COMPACT_ATOMS: atom_id res chain seq x y z
N MET A 1 -14.17 0.89 -15.08
CA MET A 1 -15.13 1.87 -14.50
C MET A 1 -15.34 1.52 -13.03
N THR A 2 -15.19 2.48 -12.13
CA THR A 2 -15.40 2.28 -10.69
C THR A 2 -16.82 1.77 -10.41
N ARG A 3 -16.92 0.71 -9.58
CA ARG A 3 -18.22 0.03 -9.31
C ARG A 3 -19.07 0.69 -8.24
N ILE A 4 -18.52 1.64 -7.50
CA ILE A 4 -19.23 2.39 -6.45
C ILE A 4 -19.28 3.87 -6.80
N ALA A 5 -20.36 4.54 -6.41
CA ALA A 5 -20.43 6.00 -6.50
C ALA A 5 -19.35 6.61 -5.57
N ILE A 6 -18.62 7.58 -6.07
CA ILE A 6 -17.75 8.41 -5.24
C ILE A 6 -18.63 9.47 -4.62
N LEU A 7 -18.72 9.49 -3.29
CA LEU A 7 -19.53 10.47 -2.58
C LEU A 7 -18.83 11.83 -2.59
N ASP A 8 -19.53 12.85 -3.01
CA ASP A 8 -19.11 14.21 -2.77
C ASP A 8 -19.29 14.57 -1.29
N ARG A 9 -18.46 15.50 -0.81
CA ARG A 9 -18.52 15.93 0.59
C ARG A 9 -19.92 16.41 1.01
N ALA A 10 -20.67 17.02 0.09
CA ALA A 10 -22.02 17.53 0.33
C ALA A 10 -23.07 16.41 0.53
N ASP A 11 -22.84 15.22 -0.05
CA ASP A 11 -23.75 14.07 0.02
C ASP A 11 -23.47 13.16 1.22
N MET A 12 -22.46 13.49 2.03
CA MET A 12 -22.08 12.71 3.19
C MET A 12 -22.98 13.04 4.39
N ASN A 13 -23.36 11.99 5.15
CA ASN A 13 -23.96 12.20 6.45
C ASN A 13 -22.94 12.80 7.45
N ALA A 14 -23.40 13.23 8.62
CA ALA A 14 -22.56 13.95 9.60
C ALA A 14 -21.32 13.14 10.03
N GLU A 15 -21.45 11.82 10.22
CA GLU A 15 -20.34 10.97 10.66
C GLU A 15 -19.33 10.74 9.51
N GLN A 16 -19.81 10.49 8.30
CA GLN A 16 -18.96 10.39 7.10
C GLN A 16 -18.20 11.70 6.87
N ALA A 17 -18.90 12.82 6.96
CA ALA A 17 -18.34 14.14 6.80
C ALA A 17 -17.21 14.42 7.81
N ARG A 18 -17.43 14.08 9.06
CA ARG A 18 -16.45 14.25 10.14
C ARG A 18 -15.15 13.49 9.85
N VAL A 19 -15.25 12.19 9.52
CA VAL A 19 -14.05 11.37 9.26
C VAL A 19 -13.35 11.78 7.96
N TYR A 20 -14.10 12.19 6.94
CA TYR A 20 -13.55 12.71 5.70
C TYR A 20 -12.74 13.99 5.92
N ASP A 21 -13.31 14.96 6.63
CA ASP A 21 -12.67 16.24 6.90
C ASP A 21 -11.39 16.06 7.76
N ALA A 22 -11.46 15.22 8.80
CA ALA A 22 -10.30 14.87 9.62
C ALA A 22 -9.18 14.22 8.80
N ALA A 23 -9.51 13.28 7.92
CA ALA A 23 -8.53 12.63 7.05
C ALA A 23 -7.93 13.61 6.04
N LYS A 24 -8.75 14.47 5.44
CA LYS A 24 -8.30 15.50 4.48
C LYS A 24 -7.37 16.50 5.14
N GLN A 25 -7.65 16.90 6.38
CA GLN A 25 -6.79 17.80 7.15
C GLN A 25 -5.42 17.17 7.45
N THR A 26 -5.38 15.85 7.72
CA THR A 26 -4.14 15.13 8.06
C THR A 26 -3.31 14.79 6.84
N THR A 27 -3.94 14.38 5.74
CA THR A 27 -3.25 13.81 4.56
C THR A 27 -3.33 14.68 3.31
N GLY A 28 -4.16 15.73 3.32
CA GLY A 28 -4.43 16.58 2.17
C GLY A 28 -5.35 15.96 1.11
N ILE A 29 -5.43 14.65 1.05
CA ILE A 29 -6.17 13.90 0.03
C ILE A 29 -6.91 12.73 0.67
N VAL A 30 -8.18 12.57 0.30
CA VAL A 30 -8.97 11.35 0.56
C VAL A 30 -9.32 10.74 -0.80
N GLY A 31 -8.85 9.52 -1.05
CA GLY A 31 -9.04 8.89 -2.35
C GLY A 31 -8.79 7.38 -2.33
N GLY A 32 -8.93 6.74 -3.48
CA GLY A 32 -8.71 5.30 -3.61
C GLY A 32 -9.69 4.47 -2.77
N PRO A 33 -9.20 3.48 -2.02
CA PRO A 33 -10.06 2.58 -1.23
C PRO A 33 -10.87 3.31 -0.16
N TYR A 34 -10.49 4.52 0.24
CA TYR A 34 -11.26 5.31 1.19
C TYR A 34 -12.63 5.72 0.66
N HIS A 35 -12.83 5.77 -0.66
CA HIS A 35 -14.17 5.93 -1.26
C HIS A 35 -15.12 4.77 -0.92
N ALA A 36 -14.59 3.57 -0.66
CA ALA A 36 -15.38 2.47 -0.13
C ALA A 36 -15.55 2.58 1.39
N TYR A 37 -14.45 2.81 2.12
CA TYR A 37 -14.45 2.83 3.59
C TYR A 37 -15.31 3.94 4.19
N ILE A 38 -15.53 5.06 3.48
CA ILE A 38 -16.36 6.17 3.96
C ILE A 38 -17.81 5.73 4.30
N ARG A 39 -18.26 4.61 3.73
CA ARG A 39 -19.57 4.01 4.04
C ARG A 39 -19.63 3.36 5.41
N LEU A 40 -18.46 3.10 5.99
CA LEU A 40 -18.26 2.56 7.34
C LEU A 40 -17.26 3.46 8.09
N PRO A 41 -17.70 4.63 8.61
CA PRO A 41 -16.81 5.64 9.18
C PRO A 41 -15.83 5.11 10.24
N LYS A 42 -16.26 4.18 11.08
CA LYS A 42 -15.38 3.53 12.09
C LYS A 42 -14.28 2.68 11.45
N VAL A 43 -14.56 2.00 10.34
CA VAL A 43 -13.54 1.26 9.57
C VAL A 43 -12.59 2.25 8.91
N PHE A 44 -13.10 3.35 8.36
CA PHE A 44 -12.27 4.42 7.78
C PHE A 44 -11.26 4.96 8.81
N GLU A 45 -11.71 5.32 10.01
CA GLU A 45 -10.85 5.81 11.10
C GLU A 45 -9.80 4.78 11.53
N ALA A 46 -10.23 3.52 11.73
CA ALA A 46 -9.33 2.43 12.12
C ALA A 46 -8.22 2.20 11.07
N CYS A 47 -8.57 2.23 9.78
CA CYS A 47 -7.60 2.13 8.69
C CYS A 47 -6.61 3.30 8.67
N GLN A 48 -7.09 4.53 8.90
CA GLN A 48 -6.21 5.71 8.99
C GLN A 48 -5.27 5.61 10.17
N HIS A 49 -5.77 5.18 11.33
CA HIS A 49 -4.95 5.01 12.53
C HIS A 49 -3.89 3.92 12.33
N LEU A 50 -4.27 2.74 11.85
CA LEU A 50 -3.34 1.64 11.57
C LEU A 50 -2.25 2.08 10.59
N ARG A 51 -2.62 2.76 9.50
CA ARG A 51 -1.66 3.28 8.52
C ARG A 51 -0.68 4.26 9.15
N ALA A 52 -1.15 5.18 9.99
CA ALA A 52 -0.29 6.14 10.69
C ALA A 52 0.66 5.44 11.66
N THR A 53 0.17 4.46 12.41
CA THR A 53 0.97 3.65 13.34
C THR A 53 2.09 2.87 12.60
N LEU A 54 1.75 2.19 11.50
CA LEU A 54 2.73 1.47 10.69
C LEU A 54 3.74 2.42 10.04
N ALA A 55 3.31 3.60 9.62
CA ALA A 55 4.19 4.60 9.04
C ALA A 55 5.20 5.20 10.03
N ALA A 56 4.90 5.17 11.33
CA ALA A 56 5.78 5.57 12.42
C ALA A 56 6.60 4.40 12.99
N GLY A 57 6.39 3.19 12.49
CA GLY A 57 7.04 1.96 12.94
C GLY A 57 8.49 1.79 12.45
N PRO A 58 9.10 0.62 12.67
CA PRO A 58 10.52 0.37 12.42
C PRO A 58 10.91 0.23 10.95
N LEU A 59 9.94 0.21 10.03
CA LEU A 59 10.22 0.21 8.60
C LEU A 59 10.50 1.60 8.07
N SER A 60 11.58 1.78 7.33
CA SER A 60 11.85 3.03 6.61
C SER A 60 10.77 3.32 5.57
N ARG A 61 10.68 4.58 5.15
CA ARG A 61 9.73 4.98 4.09
C ARG A 61 9.99 4.25 2.77
N ARG A 62 11.25 3.99 2.44
CA ARG A 62 11.60 3.24 1.23
C ARG A 62 11.19 1.78 1.33
N GLU A 63 11.46 1.11 2.47
CA GLU A 63 11.02 -0.27 2.74
C GLU A 63 9.50 -0.40 2.60
N GLN A 64 8.74 0.52 3.22
CA GLN A 64 7.28 0.54 3.11
C GLN A 64 6.80 0.69 1.66
N GLN A 65 7.43 1.56 0.87
CA GLN A 65 7.04 1.78 -0.52
C GLN A 65 7.36 0.58 -1.42
N ILE A 66 8.48 -0.10 -1.22
CA ILE A 66 8.84 -1.33 -1.96
C ILE A 66 7.79 -2.42 -1.72
N VAL A 67 7.40 -2.63 -0.46
CA VAL A 67 6.33 -3.58 -0.10
C VAL A 67 5.00 -3.19 -0.74
N ASN A 68 4.63 -1.92 -0.64
CA ASN A 68 3.37 -1.42 -1.19
C ASN A 68 3.30 -1.57 -2.71
N LEU A 69 4.40 -1.31 -3.44
CA LEU A 69 4.49 -1.53 -4.89
C LEU A 69 4.29 -3.00 -5.24
N ALA A 70 4.97 -3.93 -4.54
CA ALA A 70 4.84 -5.36 -4.79
C ALA A 70 3.38 -5.83 -4.61
N PHE A 71 2.70 -5.36 -3.56
CA PHE A 71 1.31 -5.69 -3.29
C PHE A 71 0.35 -5.06 -4.30
N ALA A 72 0.51 -3.77 -4.60
CA ALA A 72 -0.31 -3.10 -5.61
C ALA A 72 -0.22 -3.81 -6.97
N ARG A 73 0.99 -4.28 -7.35
CA ARG A 73 1.21 -5.02 -8.59
C ARG A 73 0.62 -6.42 -8.55
N HIS A 74 0.74 -7.13 -7.43
CA HIS A 74 0.16 -8.49 -7.27
C HIS A 74 -1.36 -8.45 -7.46
N TRP A 75 -2.05 -7.55 -6.76
CA TRP A 75 -3.50 -7.39 -6.81
C TRP A 75 -4.02 -6.68 -8.08
N ASN A 76 -3.13 -6.23 -8.98
CA ASN A 76 -3.48 -5.37 -10.11
C ASN A 76 -4.37 -4.18 -9.68
N ALA A 77 -4.07 -3.64 -8.50
CA ALA A 77 -4.85 -2.58 -7.87
C ALA A 77 -4.46 -1.21 -8.46
N ARG A 78 -5.19 -0.75 -9.47
CA ARG A 78 -4.83 0.41 -10.31
C ARG A 78 -4.60 1.69 -9.52
N TYR A 79 -5.51 2.06 -8.64
CA TYR A 79 -5.36 3.27 -7.82
C TYR A 79 -4.21 3.13 -6.78
N PRO A 80 -4.12 2.05 -5.98
CA PRO A 80 -2.96 1.82 -5.11
C PRO A 80 -1.63 1.89 -5.87
N TRP A 81 -1.53 1.27 -7.04
CA TRP A 81 -0.33 1.35 -7.87
C TRP A 81 0.04 2.80 -8.21
N TYR A 82 -0.92 3.57 -8.76
CA TYR A 82 -0.73 4.98 -9.07
C TYR A 82 -0.19 5.78 -7.87
N ALA A 83 -0.85 5.62 -6.71
CA ALA A 83 -0.47 6.35 -5.51
C ALA A 83 0.93 5.95 -5.02
N GLN A 84 1.25 4.64 -5.01
CA GLN A 84 2.53 4.16 -4.52
C GLN A 84 3.67 4.42 -5.49
N ALA A 85 3.48 4.33 -6.79
CA ALA A 85 4.50 4.71 -7.78
C ALA A 85 4.95 6.18 -7.58
N ARG A 86 3.97 7.09 -7.45
CA ARG A 86 4.26 8.51 -7.15
C ARG A 86 4.97 8.69 -5.80
N ASN A 87 4.48 8.04 -4.76
CA ASN A 87 5.05 8.16 -3.42
C ASN A 87 6.46 7.56 -3.36
N SER A 88 6.72 6.51 -4.12
CA SER A 88 8.04 5.86 -4.22
C SER A 88 9.09 6.82 -4.80
N LEU A 89 8.75 7.54 -5.86
CA LEU A 89 9.63 8.59 -6.41
C LEU A 89 9.91 9.69 -5.37
N ALA A 90 8.89 10.09 -4.62
CA ALA A 90 9.02 11.14 -3.59
C ALA A 90 9.93 10.73 -2.43
N VAL A 91 10.13 9.45 -2.16
CA VAL A 91 11.07 8.93 -1.14
C VAL A 91 12.40 8.46 -1.74
N GLY A 92 12.66 8.77 -3.00
CA GLY A 92 13.92 8.50 -3.68
C GLY A 92 14.08 7.06 -4.18
N ILE A 93 12.99 6.30 -4.39
CA ILE A 93 13.07 5.03 -5.12
C ILE A 93 13.17 5.36 -6.61
N GLU A 94 14.18 4.80 -7.25
CA GLU A 94 14.54 5.08 -8.64
C GLU A 94 13.52 4.46 -9.61
N GLN A 95 13.24 5.14 -10.72
CA GLN A 95 12.28 4.68 -11.73
C GLN A 95 12.53 3.23 -12.21
N PRO A 96 13.79 2.77 -12.47
CA PRO A 96 14.04 1.38 -12.86
C PRO A 96 13.57 0.33 -11.83
N VAL A 97 13.57 0.64 -10.54
CA VAL A 97 13.04 -0.24 -9.49
C VAL A 97 11.52 -0.37 -9.63
N ILE A 98 10.83 0.76 -9.82
CA ILE A 98 9.37 0.79 -10.04
C ILE A 98 9.00 0.02 -11.31
N ASP A 99 9.74 0.24 -12.38
CA ASP A 99 9.51 -0.42 -13.67
C ASP A 99 9.73 -1.93 -13.59
N ALA A 100 10.75 -2.39 -12.85
CA ALA A 100 11.00 -3.80 -12.64
C ALA A 100 9.83 -4.46 -11.88
N ILE A 101 9.34 -3.84 -10.82
CA ILE A 101 8.19 -4.34 -10.05
C ILE A 101 6.94 -4.33 -10.93
N ASN A 102 6.71 -3.27 -11.73
CA ASN A 102 5.59 -3.20 -12.67
C ASN A 102 5.63 -4.34 -13.70
N ALA A 103 6.81 -4.67 -14.18
CA ALA A 103 7.04 -5.78 -15.10
C ALA A 103 7.06 -7.18 -14.42
N ARG A 104 6.75 -7.29 -13.12
CA ARG A 104 6.83 -8.51 -12.29
C ARG A 104 8.23 -9.11 -12.20
N LYS A 105 9.26 -8.31 -12.43
CA LYS A 105 10.66 -8.69 -12.29
C LYS A 105 11.18 -8.36 -10.90
N THR A 106 12.24 -9.04 -10.49
CA THR A 106 12.96 -8.70 -9.26
C THR A 106 13.71 -7.38 -9.47
N PRO A 107 13.44 -6.35 -8.65
CA PRO A 107 14.15 -5.08 -8.76
C PRO A 107 15.60 -5.19 -8.28
N ASN A 108 16.48 -4.37 -8.84
CA ASN A 108 17.84 -4.23 -8.33
C ASN A 108 17.83 -3.25 -7.13
N LEU A 109 17.95 -3.80 -5.91
CA LEU A 109 17.95 -3.06 -4.66
C LEU A 109 19.33 -3.17 -4.00
N ALA A 110 19.99 -2.06 -3.76
CA ALA A 110 21.33 -2.04 -3.16
C ALA A 110 21.31 -2.37 -1.66
N ASP A 111 20.28 -1.92 -0.95
CA ASP A 111 20.15 -2.13 0.51
C ASP A 111 19.65 -3.54 0.85
N ALA A 112 20.24 -4.16 1.87
CA ALA A 112 19.91 -5.53 2.28
C ALA A 112 18.51 -5.64 2.90
N ARG A 113 18.09 -4.63 3.67
CA ARG A 113 16.76 -4.63 4.27
C ARG A 113 15.67 -4.42 3.22
N GLU A 114 15.91 -3.57 2.23
CA GLU A 114 14.99 -3.37 1.09
C GLU A 114 14.82 -4.67 0.29
N ARG A 115 15.93 -5.39 0.01
CA ARG A 115 15.85 -6.72 -0.64
C ARG A 115 15.05 -7.72 0.18
N THR A 116 15.26 -7.74 1.49
CA THR A 116 14.53 -8.61 2.42
C THR A 116 13.05 -8.27 2.43
N CYS A 117 12.68 -6.99 2.52
CA CYS A 117 11.29 -6.54 2.45
C CYS A 117 10.60 -6.99 1.16
N PHE A 118 11.27 -6.84 0.01
CA PHE A 118 10.72 -7.30 -1.27
C PHE A 118 10.56 -8.82 -1.34
N ALA A 119 11.58 -9.58 -0.89
CA ALA A 119 11.56 -11.05 -0.90
C ALA A 119 10.44 -11.59 0.01
N VAL A 120 10.35 -11.11 1.23
CA VAL A 120 9.30 -11.48 2.20
C VAL A 120 7.92 -11.15 1.65
N ALA A 121 7.72 -9.93 1.12
CA ALA A 121 6.45 -9.54 0.53
C ALA A 121 6.05 -10.47 -0.63
N LYS A 122 7.00 -10.82 -1.50
CA LYS A 122 6.78 -11.69 -2.65
C LYS A 122 6.41 -13.11 -2.23
N GLU A 123 7.13 -13.68 -1.24
CA GLU A 123 6.87 -15.04 -0.75
C GLU A 123 5.49 -15.12 -0.06
N ILE A 124 5.16 -14.16 0.82
CA ILE A 124 3.84 -14.12 1.45
C ILE A 124 2.72 -14.05 0.40
N LEU A 125 2.91 -13.29 -0.68
CA LEU A 125 1.92 -13.19 -1.76
C LEU A 125 1.77 -14.49 -2.56
N ALA A 126 2.83 -15.27 -2.70
CA ALA A 126 2.83 -16.53 -3.43
C ALA A 126 2.32 -17.68 -2.55
N ASP A 127 2.89 -17.81 -1.34
CA ASP A 127 2.80 -19.01 -0.51
C ASP A 127 1.93 -18.81 0.75
N LYS A 128 1.44 -17.58 0.98
CA LYS A 128 0.58 -17.19 2.12
C LYS A 128 1.28 -17.27 3.48
N GLY A 129 2.59 -17.32 3.50
CA GLY A 129 3.45 -17.39 4.67
C GLY A 129 4.92 -17.31 4.26
N LEU A 130 5.81 -17.62 5.18
CA LEU A 130 7.24 -17.76 4.95
C LEU A 130 7.67 -19.19 5.25
N SER A 131 8.61 -19.69 4.48
CA SER A 131 9.40 -20.88 4.85
C SER A 131 10.26 -20.59 6.07
N ASP A 132 10.68 -21.64 6.79
CA ASP A 132 11.55 -21.50 7.96
C ASP A 132 12.87 -20.80 7.61
N ASP A 133 13.44 -21.12 6.45
CA ASP A 133 14.68 -20.50 5.96
C ASP A 133 14.49 -19.00 5.66
N SER A 134 13.40 -18.63 5.00
CA SER A 134 13.07 -17.22 4.71
C SER A 134 12.76 -16.45 6.00
N TYR A 135 12.06 -17.07 6.95
CA TYR A 135 11.83 -16.48 8.27
C TYR A 135 13.14 -16.18 8.99
N ALA A 136 14.02 -17.17 9.12
CA ALA A 136 15.30 -17.02 9.81
C ALA A 136 16.20 -15.96 9.14
N ALA A 137 16.24 -15.95 7.80
CA ALA A 137 17.00 -14.95 7.04
C ALA A 137 16.44 -13.52 7.24
N ALA A 138 15.12 -13.37 7.22
CA ALA A 138 14.46 -12.08 7.42
C ALA A 138 14.64 -11.57 8.86
N GLU A 139 14.46 -12.43 9.86
CA GLU A 139 14.66 -12.09 11.27
C GLU A 139 16.10 -11.64 11.53
N LYS A 140 17.09 -12.31 10.95
CA LYS A 140 18.51 -11.92 11.06
C LYS A 140 18.79 -10.51 10.54
N VAL A 141 18.13 -10.09 9.45
CA VAL A 141 18.37 -8.78 8.81
C VAL A 141 17.55 -7.68 9.46
N MET A 142 16.30 -7.97 9.84
CA MET A 142 15.32 -6.96 10.27
C MET A 142 15.11 -6.93 11.79
N GLY A 143 15.46 -8.00 12.49
CA GLY A 143 15.03 -8.28 13.86
C GLY A 143 13.55 -8.69 13.91
N LEU A 144 13.15 -9.27 15.04
CA LEU A 144 11.75 -9.73 15.21
C LEU A 144 10.75 -8.58 15.10
N GLU A 145 11.04 -7.44 15.71
CA GLU A 145 10.15 -6.27 15.64
C GLU A 145 9.97 -5.76 14.21
N GLY A 146 11.06 -5.67 13.44
CA GLY A 146 11.03 -5.28 12.02
C GLY A 146 10.23 -6.27 11.18
N LEU A 147 10.40 -7.57 11.42
CA LEU A 147 9.64 -8.61 10.70
C LEU A 147 8.15 -8.57 11.05
N VAL A 148 7.79 -8.39 12.32
CA VAL A 148 6.38 -8.21 12.74
C VAL A 148 5.77 -6.99 12.08
N ALA A 149 6.49 -5.86 12.05
CA ALA A 149 6.01 -4.64 11.39
C ALA A 149 5.82 -4.84 9.88
N LEU A 150 6.73 -5.59 9.23
CA LEU A 150 6.62 -5.93 7.81
C LEU A 150 5.37 -6.77 7.54
N VAL A 151 5.11 -7.81 8.32
CA VAL A 151 3.92 -8.67 8.17
C VAL A 151 2.64 -7.86 8.40
N ALA A 152 2.62 -6.99 9.41
CA ALA A 152 1.48 -6.10 9.66
C ALA A 152 1.24 -5.10 8.51
N ALA A 153 2.31 -4.52 7.94
CA ALA A 153 2.22 -3.65 6.77
C ALA A 153 1.67 -4.39 5.55
N VAL A 154 2.14 -5.63 5.32
CA VAL A 154 1.66 -6.54 4.28
C VAL A 154 0.15 -6.77 4.41
N GLY A 155 -0.34 -7.14 5.60
CA GLY A 155 -1.77 -7.39 5.85
C GLY A 155 -2.62 -6.14 5.64
N SER A 156 -2.20 -5.02 6.19
CA SER A 156 -2.88 -3.73 6.06
C SER A 156 -2.98 -3.27 4.59
N PHE A 157 -1.89 -3.40 3.84
CA PHE A 157 -1.89 -2.97 2.45
C PHE A 157 -2.60 -3.95 1.51
N SER A 158 -2.63 -5.25 1.85
CA SER A 158 -3.47 -6.24 1.16
C SER A 158 -4.94 -5.86 1.23
N MET A 159 -5.45 -5.46 2.40
CA MET A 159 -6.82 -4.97 2.55
C MET A 159 -7.08 -3.75 1.65
N THR A 160 -6.15 -2.82 1.59
CA THR A 160 -6.20 -1.63 0.72
C THR A 160 -6.30 -2.01 -0.76
N CYS A 161 -5.42 -2.92 -1.21
CA CYS A 161 -5.38 -3.36 -2.60
C CYS A 161 -6.62 -4.19 -2.99
N LEU A 162 -7.03 -5.12 -2.12
CA LEU A 162 -8.22 -5.94 -2.33
C LEU A 162 -9.47 -5.08 -2.47
N THR A 163 -9.63 -4.09 -1.60
CA THR A 163 -10.75 -3.14 -1.68
C THR A 163 -10.74 -2.38 -3.00
N ALA A 164 -9.59 -1.80 -3.36
CA ALA A 164 -9.48 -1.06 -4.61
C ALA A 164 -9.73 -1.91 -5.85
N ALA A 165 -9.23 -3.16 -5.87
CA ALA A 165 -9.43 -4.10 -6.96
C ALA A 165 -10.91 -4.55 -7.05
N THR A 166 -11.53 -4.91 -5.92
CA THR A 166 -12.94 -5.36 -5.86
C THR A 166 -13.89 -4.29 -6.37
N PHE A 167 -13.70 -3.06 -5.94
CA PHE A 167 -14.55 -1.93 -6.35
C PHE A 167 -14.07 -1.25 -7.64
N GLN A 168 -13.01 -1.77 -8.27
CA GLN A 168 -12.43 -1.25 -9.51
C GLN A 168 -12.18 0.26 -9.45
N ILE A 169 -11.57 0.70 -8.35
CA ILE A 169 -11.30 2.13 -8.16
C ILE A 169 -10.17 2.56 -9.09
N ASP A 170 -10.51 3.47 -9.99
CA ASP A 170 -9.60 3.99 -11.01
C ASP A 170 -8.69 5.10 -10.48
N PRO A 171 -7.46 5.18 -10.96
CA PRO A 171 -6.61 6.35 -10.76
C PRO A 171 -7.14 7.54 -11.59
N PRO A 172 -6.66 8.76 -11.32
CA PRO A 172 -6.90 9.90 -12.19
C PRO A 172 -6.49 9.63 -13.66
N PRO A 173 -7.14 10.24 -14.63
CA PRO A 173 -6.89 9.96 -16.06
C PRO A 173 -5.46 10.23 -16.51
N ASN A 174 -4.76 11.18 -15.88
CA ASN A 174 -3.37 11.55 -16.20
C ASN A 174 -2.36 10.80 -15.34
N ASN A 175 -2.43 9.47 -15.30
CA ASN A 175 -1.48 8.65 -14.57
C ASN A 175 -0.16 8.50 -15.35
N PRO A 176 0.98 9.06 -14.87
CA PRO A 176 2.26 8.99 -15.57
C PRO A 176 2.92 7.60 -15.50
N THR A 177 2.48 6.75 -14.58
CA THR A 177 3.03 5.41 -14.35
C THR A 177 1.90 4.38 -14.33
N PRO A 178 1.32 4.06 -15.49
CA PRO A 178 0.22 3.11 -15.55
C PRO A 178 0.68 1.70 -15.13
N LEU A 179 -0.24 0.96 -14.56
CA LEU A 179 -0.02 -0.45 -14.27
C LEU A 179 0.14 -1.21 -15.59
N ALA A 180 1.20 -2.01 -15.71
CA ALA A 180 1.42 -2.83 -16.90
C ALA A 180 0.30 -3.89 -17.03
N GLN A 181 -0.10 -4.17 -18.27
CA GLN A 181 -1.10 -5.18 -18.59
C GLN A 181 -0.56 -6.60 -18.38
#